data_e7e5c7e97380e6339aede57e852f3b5f
#
_entry.id   e7e5c7e97380e6339aede57e852f3b5f
#
_cell.length_a   1.000
_cell.length_b   1.000
_cell.length_c   1.000
_cell.angle_alpha   90.00
_cell.angle_beta   90.00
_cell.angle_gamma   90.00
#
_symmetry.space_group_name_H-M   'P 1'
#
loop_
_entity.id
_entity.type
_entity.pdbx_description
1 polymer ?
#
loop_
_entity_poly.entity_id
_entity_poly.type
_entity_poly.pdbx_seq_one_letter_code
_entity_poly.pdbx_strand_id
1 'polypeptide(L)'
;MQIAIVDDRAEDREELSACLENYMKKHQLDYTLTEFEDGENFLKAAAQVDFQLVFMDIYMENMDGIEAARRLRQKNRLCKIVFLTITEDYARMGYSLSASYYLLKPLSLHQADFEEAMELCQLKPVSYTHLRAHETAANL
;
A
#
# COMPACT_ATOMS: atom_id res chain seq x y z
N MET A 1 -2.70 -11.69 3.18
CA MET A 1 -2.01 -10.49 2.67
C MET A 1 -2.43 -9.28 3.50
N GLN A 2 -1.46 -8.54 4.04
CA GLN A 2 -1.74 -7.40 4.90
C GLN A 2 -1.55 -6.11 4.10
N ILE A 3 -2.60 -5.30 4.06
CA ILE A 3 -2.61 -4.04 3.31
C ILE A 3 -2.99 -2.91 4.25
N ALA A 4 -2.30 -1.77 4.14
CA ALA A 4 -2.58 -0.60 4.96
C ALA A 4 -3.02 0.56 4.08
N ILE A 5 -3.92 1.37 4.62
CA ILE A 5 -4.28 2.67 4.04
C ILE A 5 -3.96 3.72 5.10
N VAL A 6 -3.19 4.73 4.72
CA VAL A 6 -2.81 5.81 5.62
C VAL A 6 -3.25 7.12 4.99
N ASP A 7 -4.29 7.74 5.55
CA ASP A 7 -4.88 8.96 5.03
C ASP A 7 -5.68 9.61 6.14
N ASP A 8 -5.54 10.91 6.35
CA ASP A 8 -6.23 11.60 7.43
C ASP A 8 -7.69 11.96 7.09
N ARG A 9 -8.14 11.69 5.86
CA ARG A 9 -9.50 11.96 5.44
C ARG A 9 -10.30 10.67 5.33
N ALA A 10 -11.35 10.57 6.13
CA ALA A 10 -12.19 9.37 6.17
C ALA A 10 -12.83 9.09 4.80
N GLU A 11 -13.27 10.14 4.10
CA GLU A 11 -13.90 9.96 2.78
C GLU A 11 -12.94 9.31 1.79
N ASP A 12 -11.68 9.74 1.82
CA ASP A 12 -10.67 9.19 0.91
C ASP A 12 -10.34 7.74 1.26
N ARG A 13 -10.31 7.41 2.55
CA ARG A 13 -10.09 6.03 2.96
C ARG A 13 -11.25 5.14 2.51
N GLU A 14 -12.48 5.63 2.61
CA GLU A 14 -13.66 4.87 2.18
C GLU A 14 -13.64 4.62 0.68
N GLU A 15 -13.30 5.63 -0.10
CA GLU A 15 -13.24 5.49 -1.56
C GLU A 15 -12.20 4.47 -1.96
N LEU A 16 -11.02 4.57 -1.37
CA LEU A 16 -9.94 3.65 -1.67
C LEU A 16 -10.27 2.22 -1.23
N SER A 17 -10.86 2.10 -0.04
CA SER A 17 -11.26 0.79 0.46
C SER A 17 -12.26 0.10 -0.47
N ALA A 18 -13.20 0.87 -1.02
CA ALA A 18 -14.19 0.32 -1.97
C ALA A 18 -13.52 -0.11 -3.27
N CYS A 19 -12.59 0.71 -3.79
CA CYS A 19 -11.85 0.35 -5.00
C CYS A 19 -11.03 -0.93 -4.79
N LEU A 20 -10.40 -1.02 -3.62
CA LEU A 20 -9.58 -2.17 -3.29
C LEU A 20 -10.43 -3.43 -3.15
N GLU A 21 -11.57 -3.31 -2.48
CA GLU A 21 -12.47 -4.46 -2.32
C GLU A 21 -12.91 -5.00 -3.67
N ASN A 22 -13.31 -4.12 -4.58
CA ASN A 22 -13.72 -4.52 -5.91
C ASN A 22 -12.60 -5.23 -6.68
N TYR A 23 -11.39 -4.67 -6.60
CA TYR A 23 -10.25 -5.27 -7.29
C TYR A 23 -9.90 -6.64 -6.72
N MET A 24 -9.84 -6.75 -5.42
CA MET A 24 -9.47 -8.01 -4.76
C MET A 24 -10.48 -9.10 -5.01
N LYS A 25 -11.77 -8.74 -5.01
CA LYS A 25 -12.83 -9.69 -5.28
C LYS A 25 -12.77 -10.17 -6.74
N LYS A 26 -12.52 -9.26 -7.66
CA LYS A 26 -12.41 -9.58 -9.08
C LYS A 26 -11.27 -10.55 -9.35
N HIS A 27 -10.16 -10.39 -8.63
CA HIS A 27 -8.97 -11.21 -8.81
C HIS A 27 -8.87 -12.35 -7.80
N GLN A 28 -9.90 -12.54 -6.98
CA GLN A 28 -9.99 -13.64 -6.01
C GLN A 28 -8.78 -13.65 -5.06
N LEU A 29 -8.42 -12.48 -4.55
CA LEU A 29 -7.32 -12.33 -3.62
C LEU A 29 -7.84 -12.07 -2.21
N ASP A 30 -7.32 -12.84 -1.25
CA ASP A 30 -7.66 -12.64 0.15
C ASP A 30 -6.72 -11.62 0.77
N TYR A 31 -7.27 -10.74 1.60
CA TYR A 31 -6.48 -9.69 2.22
C TYR A 31 -7.10 -9.24 3.52
N THR A 32 -6.27 -8.63 4.36
CA THR A 32 -6.69 -7.94 5.57
C THR A 32 -6.32 -6.48 5.41
N LEU A 33 -7.28 -5.59 5.58
CA LEU A 33 -7.08 -4.16 5.43
C LEU A 33 -7.09 -3.48 6.79
N THR A 34 -6.10 -2.65 7.05
CA THR A 34 -6.05 -1.81 8.24
C THR A 34 -5.93 -0.36 7.81
N GLU A 35 -6.74 0.51 8.40
CA GLU A 35 -6.75 1.94 8.07
C GLU A 35 -6.14 2.74 9.19
N PHE A 36 -5.37 3.76 8.83
CA PHE A 36 -4.69 4.65 9.77
C PHE A 36 -4.97 6.09 9.39
N GLU A 37 -5.14 6.94 10.40
CA GLU A 37 -5.38 8.37 10.18
C GLU A 37 -4.10 9.18 10.12
N ASP A 38 -2.97 8.60 10.53
CA ASP A 38 -1.69 9.31 10.54
C ASP A 38 -0.53 8.35 10.37
N GLY A 39 0.63 8.94 10.06
CA GLY A 39 1.83 8.15 9.80
C GLY A 39 2.42 7.50 11.04
N GLU A 40 2.28 8.17 12.19
CA GLU A 40 2.86 7.62 13.42
C GLU A 40 2.19 6.32 13.84
N ASN A 41 0.86 6.30 13.81
CA ASN A 41 0.13 5.09 14.16
C ASN A 41 0.41 3.97 13.15
N PHE A 42 0.53 4.33 11.87
CA PHE A 42 0.91 3.34 10.88
C PHE A 42 2.28 2.75 11.19
N LEU A 43 3.27 3.58 11.49
CA LEU A 43 4.62 3.09 11.75
C LEU A 43 4.68 2.20 13.00
N LYS A 44 3.89 2.51 14.01
CA LYS A 44 3.80 1.65 15.19
C LYS A 44 3.25 0.28 14.82
N ALA A 45 2.22 0.24 14.00
CA ALA A 45 1.65 -1.04 13.55
C ALA A 45 2.62 -1.79 12.65
N ALA A 46 3.34 -1.08 11.79
CA ALA A 46 4.29 -1.69 10.87
C ALA A 46 5.48 -2.32 11.59
N ALA A 47 5.74 -1.92 12.83
CA ALA A 47 6.76 -2.56 13.64
C ALA A 47 6.35 -3.96 14.09
N GLN A 48 5.05 -4.26 14.06
CA GLN A 48 4.50 -5.53 14.52
C GLN A 48 3.91 -6.37 13.39
N VAL A 49 3.52 -5.75 12.29
CA VAL A 49 2.85 -6.41 11.18
C VAL A 49 3.61 -6.12 9.89
N ASP A 50 3.87 -7.17 9.11
CA ASP A 50 4.50 -7.02 7.80
C ASP A 50 3.43 -6.72 6.76
N PHE A 51 3.30 -5.44 6.39
CA PHE A 51 2.39 -5.04 5.33
C PHE A 51 3.05 -5.30 3.97
N GLN A 52 2.32 -5.96 3.08
CA GLN A 52 2.78 -6.18 1.71
C GLN A 52 2.59 -4.95 0.85
N LEU A 53 1.60 -4.13 1.20
CA LEU A 53 1.24 -2.95 0.42
C LEU A 53 0.73 -1.88 1.35
N VAL A 54 1.15 -0.64 1.13
CA VAL A 54 0.58 0.52 1.82
C VAL A 54 0.22 1.59 0.80
N PHE A 55 -1.00 2.11 0.93
CA PHE A 55 -1.43 3.30 0.22
C PHE A 55 -1.20 4.47 1.17
N MET A 56 -0.34 5.39 0.78
CA MET A 56 0.13 6.46 1.66
C MET A 56 -0.24 7.82 1.09
N ASP A 57 -1.13 8.54 1.78
CA ASP A 57 -1.41 9.92 1.43
C ASP A 57 -0.16 10.77 1.70
N ILE A 58 0.17 11.64 0.77
CA ILE A 58 1.35 12.50 0.94
C ILE A 58 1.04 13.67 1.88
N TYR A 59 -0.10 14.32 1.69
CA TYR A 59 -0.45 15.52 2.45
C TYR A 59 -1.24 15.16 3.70
N MET A 60 -0.56 15.03 4.81
CA MET A 60 -1.17 14.79 6.11
C MET A 60 -0.59 15.77 7.12
N GLU A 61 -1.36 16.05 8.16
CA GLU A 61 -0.86 16.89 9.25
C GLU A 61 0.21 16.14 10.03
N ASN A 62 1.08 16.90 10.67
CA ASN A 62 2.20 16.39 11.46
C ASN A 62 3.23 15.71 10.56
N MET A 63 3.21 14.40 10.45
CA MET A 63 4.14 13.68 9.59
C MET A 63 3.49 13.47 8.23
N ASP A 64 4.11 13.99 7.16
CA ASP A 64 3.58 13.74 5.81
C ASP A 64 3.91 12.33 5.34
N GLY A 65 3.31 11.93 4.22
CA GLY A 65 3.45 10.57 3.73
C GLY A 65 4.86 10.24 3.25
N ILE A 66 5.59 11.24 2.75
CA ILE A 66 6.98 11.01 2.30
C ILE A 66 7.85 10.66 3.50
N GLU A 67 7.70 11.39 4.60
CA GLU A 67 8.48 11.10 5.80
C GLU A 67 8.11 9.74 6.40
N ALA A 68 6.82 9.42 6.42
CA ALA A 68 6.38 8.11 6.92
C ALA A 68 6.97 6.97 6.08
N ALA A 69 6.96 7.15 4.75
CA ALA A 69 7.53 6.15 3.86
C ALA A 69 9.05 6.01 4.05
N ARG A 70 9.72 7.14 4.27
CA ARG A 70 11.17 7.11 4.51
C ARG A 70 11.49 6.30 5.77
N ARG A 71 10.73 6.49 6.83
CA ARG A 71 10.94 5.74 8.07
C ARG A 71 10.61 4.27 7.90
N LEU A 72 9.56 3.98 7.13
CA LEU A 72 9.22 2.59 6.83
C LEU A 72 10.36 1.89 6.10
N ARG A 73 10.94 2.57 5.09
CA ARG A 73 12.03 1.99 4.28
C ARG A 73 13.27 1.69 5.09
N GLN A 74 13.48 2.35 6.19
CA GLN A 74 14.63 2.04 7.04
C GLN A 74 14.53 0.65 7.63
N LYS A 75 13.33 0.11 7.77
CA LYS A 75 13.09 -1.19 8.40
C LYS A 75 12.51 -2.22 7.46
N ASN A 76 11.85 -1.79 6.39
CA ASN A 76 11.17 -2.69 5.48
C ASN A 76 11.35 -2.23 4.05
N ARG A 77 12.14 -2.98 3.28
CA ARG A 77 12.43 -2.64 1.89
C ARG A 77 11.50 -3.35 0.92
N LEU A 78 10.70 -4.30 1.40
CA LEU A 78 9.87 -5.15 0.54
C LEU A 78 8.43 -4.68 0.43
N CYS A 79 7.97 -3.87 1.38
CA CYS A 79 6.60 -3.37 1.33
C CYS A 79 6.41 -2.49 0.09
N LYS A 80 5.38 -2.77 -0.69
CA LYS A 80 5.05 -1.94 -1.84
C LYS A 80 4.39 -0.66 -1.34
N ILE A 81 4.78 0.47 -1.91
CA ILE A 81 4.23 1.77 -1.53
C ILE A 81 3.57 2.40 -2.75
N VAL A 82 2.30 2.75 -2.60
CA VAL A 82 1.56 3.52 -3.59
C VAL A 82 1.17 4.84 -2.91
N PHE A 83 1.70 5.94 -3.42
CA PHE A 83 1.38 7.25 -2.86
C PHE A 83 0.07 7.78 -3.43
N LEU A 84 -0.68 8.49 -2.60
CA LEU A 84 -1.90 9.19 -3.00
C LEU A 84 -1.64 10.68 -2.87
N THR A 85 -2.02 11.45 -3.88
CA THR A 85 -1.73 12.88 -3.87
C THR A 85 -2.74 13.64 -4.75
N ILE A 86 -2.89 14.93 -4.48
CA ILE A 86 -3.69 15.80 -5.33
C ILE A 86 -2.85 16.45 -6.43
N THR A 87 -1.53 16.21 -6.43
CA THR A 87 -0.62 16.83 -7.39
C THR A 87 0.52 15.87 -7.71
N GLU A 88 1.16 16.07 -8.86
CA GLU A 88 2.28 15.23 -9.28
C GLU A 88 3.63 15.75 -8.78
N ASP A 89 3.63 16.78 -7.96
CA ASP A 89 4.87 17.46 -7.55
C ASP A 89 5.83 16.57 -6.77
N TYR A 90 5.35 15.53 -6.14
CA TYR A 90 6.17 14.66 -5.29
C TYR A 90 6.69 13.40 -5.98
N ALA A 91 6.43 13.25 -7.28
CA ALA A 91 6.84 12.03 -7.99
C ALA A 91 8.33 11.73 -7.87
N ARG A 92 9.15 12.78 -7.95
CA ARG A 92 10.60 12.60 -7.87
C ARG A 92 11.08 12.07 -6.54
N MET A 93 10.42 12.49 -5.46
CA MET A 93 10.81 12.07 -4.11
C MET A 93 10.53 10.61 -3.89
N GLY A 94 9.49 10.09 -4.54
CA GLY A 94 9.11 8.69 -4.39
C GLY A 94 10.06 7.72 -5.05
N TYR A 95 10.78 8.13 -6.09
CA TYR A 95 11.74 7.24 -6.73
C TYR A 95 12.83 6.81 -5.76
N SER A 96 13.30 7.72 -4.91
CA SER A 96 14.33 7.38 -3.93
C SER A 96 13.80 6.44 -2.85
N LEU A 97 12.47 6.32 -2.71
CA LEU A 97 11.82 5.46 -1.74
C LEU A 97 11.31 4.16 -2.36
N SER A 98 11.59 3.95 -3.64
CA SER A 98 11.15 2.77 -4.38
C SER A 98 9.63 2.60 -4.35
N ALA A 99 8.91 3.71 -4.55
CA ALA A 99 7.45 3.67 -4.64
C ALA A 99 7.04 2.94 -5.91
N SER A 100 5.98 2.14 -5.81
CA SER A 100 5.49 1.39 -6.96
C SER A 100 4.68 2.28 -7.90
N TYR A 101 3.97 3.27 -7.34
CA TYR A 101 3.11 4.10 -8.17
C TYR A 101 2.67 5.34 -7.41
N TYR A 102 2.17 6.34 -8.17
CA TYR A 102 1.54 7.55 -7.63
C TYR A 102 0.13 7.62 -8.18
N LEU A 103 -0.86 7.70 -7.28
CA LEU A 103 -2.25 7.82 -7.67
C LEU A 103 -2.74 9.22 -7.36
N LEU A 104 -3.42 9.83 -8.34
CA LEU A 104 -4.01 11.14 -8.13
C LEU A 104 -5.42 10.98 -7.56
N LYS A 105 -5.76 11.87 -6.64
CA LYS A 105 -7.12 11.98 -6.11
C LYS A 105 -7.93 12.92 -6.99
N PRO A 106 -9.23 12.72 -7.12
CA PRO A 106 -10.02 11.63 -6.55
C PRO A 106 -9.89 10.37 -7.40
N LEU A 107 -9.94 9.23 -6.74
CA LEU A 107 -9.77 7.95 -7.43
C LEU A 107 -10.87 7.67 -8.44
N SER A 108 -12.05 8.22 -8.23
CA SER A 108 -13.17 8.03 -9.17
C SER A 108 -12.84 8.51 -10.57
N LEU A 109 -11.90 9.44 -10.70
CA LEU A 109 -11.46 9.96 -11.99
C LEU A 109 -10.24 9.24 -12.54
N HIS A 110 -9.68 8.30 -11.78
CA HIS A 110 -8.40 7.67 -12.13
C HIS A 110 -8.45 6.16 -11.94
N GLN A 111 -9.56 5.53 -12.31
CA GLN A 111 -9.74 4.09 -12.13
C GLN A 111 -8.72 3.27 -12.91
N ALA A 112 -8.40 3.68 -14.14
CA ALA A 112 -7.42 2.95 -14.93
C ALA A 112 -6.05 3.00 -14.26
N ASP A 113 -5.71 4.14 -13.66
CA ASP A 113 -4.44 4.28 -12.95
C ASP A 113 -4.40 3.40 -11.70
N PHE A 114 -5.53 3.28 -11.01
CA PHE A 114 -5.61 2.41 -9.85
C PHE A 114 -5.35 0.96 -10.25
N GLU A 115 -5.96 0.50 -11.32
CA GLU A 115 -5.76 -0.87 -11.78
C GLU A 115 -4.32 -1.11 -12.21
N GLU A 116 -3.72 -0.14 -12.89
CA GLU A 116 -2.32 -0.25 -13.27
C GLU A 116 -1.41 -0.31 -12.05
N ALA A 117 -1.70 0.51 -11.04
CA ALA A 117 -0.92 0.50 -9.80
C ALA A 117 -0.97 -0.87 -9.13
N MET A 118 -2.16 -1.46 -9.09
CA MET A 118 -2.32 -2.78 -8.48
C MET A 118 -1.54 -3.85 -9.26
N GLU A 119 -1.56 -3.77 -10.59
CA GLU A 119 -0.80 -4.71 -11.39
C GLU A 119 0.70 -4.57 -11.16
N LEU A 120 1.18 -3.33 -11.06
CA LEU A 120 2.61 -3.09 -10.81
C LEU A 120 3.05 -3.58 -9.44
N CYS A 121 2.16 -3.64 -8.47
CA CYS A 121 2.49 -4.18 -7.16
C CYS A 121 2.70 -5.70 -7.18
N GLN A 122 2.19 -6.38 -8.19
CA GLN A 122 2.38 -7.82 -8.38
C GLN A 122 2.01 -8.61 -7.13
N LEU A 123 0.84 -8.31 -6.58
CA LEU A 123 0.37 -8.97 -5.37
C LEU A 123 0.04 -10.42 -5.67
N LYS A 124 0.45 -11.30 -4.75
CA LYS A 124 0.20 -12.73 -4.89
C LYS A 124 -0.43 -13.26 -3.61
N PRO A 125 -1.25 -14.29 -3.70
CA PRO A 125 -1.78 -14.92 -2.50
C PRO A 125 -0.65 -15.36 -1.59
N VAL A 126 -0.86 -15.22 -0.29
CA VAL A 126 0.13 -15.59 0.71
C VAL A 126 0.28 -17.11 0.80
N SER A 127 -0.76 -17.84 0.49
CA SER A 127 -0.76 -19.29 0.57
C SER A 127 0.25 -19.87 -0.38
N TYR A 128 0.92 -20.73 0.04
CA TYR A 128 1.91 -21.47 -0.65
C TYR A 128 3.30 -21.16 -0.44
N THR A 129 3.14 -21.39 -0.52
CA THR A 129 4.01 -21.32 -0.17
C THR A 129 4.46 -21.81 0.63
N HIS A 130 4.33 -21.97 0.52
CA HIS A 130 4.77 -22.14 1.21
C HIS A 130 4.80 -23.14 1.63
N LEU A 131 4.36 -23.56 1.10
CA LEU A 131 4.31 -24.12 1.23
C LEU A 131 4.79 -24.81 1.07
N ARG A 132 4.74 -25.20 0.68
CA ARG A 132 5.21 -25.40 0.26
C ARG A 132 6.07 -25.53 0.45
N ALA A 133 6.23 -25.98 0.02
CA ALA A 133 6.85 -25.69 -0.01
C ALA A 133 7.50 -26.07 0.18
N HIS A 134 7.68 -26.61 0.15
CA HIS A 134 8.14 -26.54 0.27
C HIS A 134 8.50 -26.79 0.28
N GLU A 135 8.09 -27.21 0.11
CA GLU A 135 8.37 -27.06 0.03
C GLU A 135 9.04 -27.11 0.16
N THR A 136 8.95 -27.90 0.06
CA THR A 136 9.54 -27.53 0.11
C THR A 136 10.33 -27.63 0.28
N ALA A 137 10.13 -28.43 0.25
CA ALA A 137 10.78 -28.00 0.33
C ALA A 137 11.39 -28.03 0.41
N ALA A 138 11.07 -28.76 0.32
CA ALA A 138 11.49 -28.31 0.35
C ALA A 138 11.90 -28.22 0.37
N ASN A 139 11.95 -28.83 0.23
CA ASN A 139 12.23 -28.32 0.17
C ASN A 139 12.59 -28.20 0.21
N LEU A 140 11.80 -28.76 0.09
CA LEU A 140 12.00 -28.23 0.10
C LEU A 140 12.43 -28.02 0.18
#